data_251c22049dd4cb14aec6474feaa832a5
#
_entry.id   251c22049dd4cb14aec6474feaa832a5
#
_cell.length_a   1.000
_cell.length_b   1.000
_cell.length_c   1.000
_cell.angle_alpha   90.00
_cell.angle_beta   90.00
_cell.angle_gamma   90.00
#
_symmetry.space_group_name_H-M   'P 1'
#
loop_
_entity.id
_entity.type
_entity.pdbx_description
1 polymer ?
#
loop_
_entity_poly.entity_id
_entity_poly.type
_entity_poly.pdbx_seq_one_letter_code
_entity_poly.pdbx_strand_id
1 'polypeptide(L)'
;EGLQETPARVLAAFQEYFSGYTEDPKEHLLKTFEEVEGYDEIVLVSDIDVHSHCEHHLAPFVGRAHIAYIPDGRVVGLSKLARVVDVFAKRLQVQEKMTMQIAQ
;
A
#
# COMPACT_ATOMS: atom_id res chain seq x y z
N GLU A 1 -16.69 -27.09 -17.46
CA GLU A 1 -17.04 -27.22 -16.04
C GLU A 1 -16.10 -26.44 -15.12
N GLY A 2 -14.83 -26.37 -15.42
CA GLY A 2 -13.89 -25.52 -14.66
C GLY A 2 -14.24 -24.05 -14.70
N LEU A 3 -15.04 -23.61 -15.66
CA LEU A 3 -15.43 -22.21 -15.83
C LEU A 3 -16.83 -21.88 -15.27
N GLN A 4 -17.53 -22.84 -14.72
CA GLN A 4 -18.91 -22.61 -14.26
C GLN A 4 -19.00 -21.54 -13.17
N GLU A 5 -18.06 -21.54 -12.25
CA GLU A 5 -18.05 -20.58 -11.16
C GLU A 5 -17.16 -19.37 -11.43
N THR A 6 -16.54 -19.30 -12.61
CA THR A 6 -15.61 -18.23 -12.94
C THR A 6 -16.23 -16.84 -12.82
N PRO A 7 -17.45 -16.57 -13.28
CA PRO A 7 -18.00 -15.22 -13.11
C PRO A 7 -18.06 -14.77 -11.65
N ALA A 8 -18.51 -15.64 -10.75
CA ALA A 8 -18.54 -15.32 -9.32
C ALA A 8 -17.14 -15.15 -8.73
N ARG A 9 -16.22 -16.00 -9.16
CA ARG A 9 -14.82 -15.93 -8.71
C ARG A 9 -14.13 -14.68 -9.20
N VAL A 10 -14.40 -14.24 -10.44
CA VAL A 10 -13.83 -13.01 -10.98
C VAL A 10 -14.33 -11.81 -10.19
N LEU A 11 -15.63 -11.78 -9.87
CA LEU A 11 -16.20 -10.69 -9.08
C LEU A 11 -15.55 -10.62 -7.69
N ALA A 12 -15.42 -11.76 -7.03
CA ALA A 12 -14.76 -11.83 -5.71
C ALA A 12 -13.30 -11.43 -5.80
N ALA A 13 -12.59 -11.82 -6.85
CA ALA A 13 -11.20 -11.46 -7.08
C ALA A 13 -11.04 -9.94 -7.25
N PHE A 14 -11.94 -9.30 -8.00
CA PHE A 14 -11.90 -7.85 -8.19
C PHE A 14 -12.15 -7.10 -6.88
N GLN A 15 -13.04 -7.60 -6.03
CA GLN A 15 -13.25 -7.01 -4.71
C GLN A 15 -11.98 -7.05 -3.86
N GLU A 16 -11.22 -8.13 -3.97
CA GLU A 16 -9.92 -8.28 -3.30
C GLU A 16 -8.87 -7.36 -3.92
N TYR A 17 -8.72 -7.39 -5.26
CA TYR A 17 -7.70 -6.62 -5.98
C TYR A 17 -7.86 -5.13 -5.79
N PHE A 18 -9.08 -4.65 -5.62
CA PHE A 18 -9.39 -3.23 -5.53
C PHE A 18 -9.93 -2.82 -4.16
N SER A 19 -9.65 -3.61 -3.14
CA SER A 19 -10.12 -3.35 -1.77
C SER A 19 -9.55 -2.05 -1.18
N GLY A 20 -8.46 -1.53 -1.73
CA GLY A 20 -7.86 -0.29 -1.26
C GLY A 20 -8.75 0.94 -1.41
N TYR A 21 -9.74 0.89 -2.31
CA TYR A 21 -10.69 2.00 -2.45
C TYR A 21 -11.58 2.19 -1.23
N THR A 22 -11.77 1.15 -0.44
CA THR A 22 -12.63 1.20 0.75
C THR A 22 -11.85 1.45 2.04
N GLU A 23 -10.55 1.62 1.95
CA GLU A 23 -9.68 1.84 3.11
C GLU A 23 -9.08 3.25 3.07
N ASP A 24 -8.98 3.84 4.26
CA ASP A 24 -8.28 5.11 4.45
C ASP A 24 -6.85 4.82 4.90
N PRO A 25 -5.84 5.16 4.09
CA PRO A 25 -4.45 4.89 4.46
C PRO A 25 -4.02 5.62 5.74
N LYS A 26 -4.65 6.75 6.05
CA LYS A 26 -4.34 7.52 7.26
C LYS A 26 -4.66 6.75 8.53
N GLU A 27 -5.65 5.87 8.51
CA GLU A 27 -5.99 5.06 9.68
C GLU A 27 -4.84 4.16 10.10
N HIS A 28 -4.08 3.66 9.15
CA HIS A 28 -2.91 2.83 9.45
C HIS A 28 -1.80 3.62 10.11
N LEU A 29 -1.73 4.92 9.85
CA LEU A 29 -0.70 5.81 10.40
C LEU A 29 -1.06 6.38 11.76
N LEU A 30 -2.28 6.16 12.25
CA LEU A 30 -2.70 6.66 13.56
C LEU A 30 -2.02 5.92 14.72
N LYS A 31 -1.62 4.68 14.50
CA LYS A 31 -0.91 3.90 15.51
C LYS A 31 0.56 4.29 15.52
N THR A 32 0.87 5.23 16.39
CA THR A 32 2.24 5.70 16.59
C THR A 32 2.64 5.48 18.04
N PHE A 33 3.92 5.56 18.29
CA PHE A 33 4.47 5.57 19.64
C PHE A 33 5.51 6.67 19.74
N GLU A 34 5.77 7.12 20.98
CA GLU A 34 6.75 8.16 21.19
C GLU A 34 8.14 7.64 20.87
N GLU A 35 8.91 8.43 20.14
CA GLU A 35 10.27 8.06 19.82
C GLU A 35 11.16 8.16 21.05
N VAL A 36 12.28 7.45 20.98
CA VAL A 36 13.32 7.59 22.00
C VAL A 36 13.92 8.99 21.87
N GLU A 37 14.12 9.64 23.00
CA GLU A 37 14.63 11.00 23.07
C GLU A 37 15.87 11.20 22.20
N GLY A 38 15.82 12.21 21.34
CA GLY A 38 16.94 12.58 20.48
C GLY A 38 17.07 11.75 19.21
N TYR A 39 16.10 10.90 18.87
CA TYR A 39 16.15 10.11 17.65
C TYR A 39 15.75 10.97 16.45
N ASP A 40 16.70 11.23 15.57
CA ASP A 40 16.51 12.08 14.38
C ASP A 40 17.01 11.45 13.08
N GLU A 41 17.28 10.16 13.11
CA GLU A 41 17.78 9.45 11.94
C GLU A 41 16.66 9.02 11.00
N ILE A 42 17.00 8.81 9.73
CA ILE A 42 16.07 8.33 8.73
C ILE A 42 15.63 6.90 9.08
N VAL A 43 14.33 6.68 9.09
CA VAL A 43 13.74 5.34 9.16
C VAL A 43 13.46 4.88 7.74
N LEU A 44 14.03 3.74 7.35
CA LEU A 44 13.87 3.18 6.02
C LEU A 44 13.23 1.80 6.10
N VAL A 45 12.15 1.62 5.35
CA VAL A 45 11.57 0.29 5.09
C VAL A 45 11.75 0.01 3.62
N SER A 46 12.51 -1.02 3.29
CA SER A 46 12.82 -1.38 1.91
C SER A 46 12.18 -2.70 1.52
N ASP A 47 12.10 -2.94 0.22
CA ASP A 47 11.63 -4.20 -0.36
C ASP A 47 10.20 -4.56 0.06
N ILE A 48 9.33 -3.58 0.13
CA ILE A 48 7.89 -3.83 0.34
C ILE A 48 7.31 -4.34 -0.97
N ASP A 49 6.75 -5.54 -0.96
CA ASP A 49 6.14 -6.12 -2.15
C ASP A 49 4.93 -5.31 -2.60
N VAL A 50 4.87 -5.05 -3.91
CA VAL A 50 3.77 -4.31 -4.52
C VAL A 50 3.11 -5.18 -5.57
N HIS A 51 1.80 -5.38 -5.42
CA HIS A 51 0.95 -6.04 -6.41
C HIS A 51 -0.19 -5.08 -6.72
N SER A 52 -0.27 -4.64 -7.98
CA SER A 52 -1.25 -3.64 -8.39
C SER A 52 -1.77 -3.95 -9.79
N HIS A 53 -2.69 -3.13 -10.27
CA HIS A 53 -3.28 -3.27 -11.60
C HIS A 53 -3.21 -1.93 -12.33
N CYS A 54 -2.78 -2.00 -13.59
CA CYS A 54 -2.68 -0.82 -14.44
C CYS A 54 -4.08 -0.28 -14.76
N GLU A 55 -4.28 1.03 -14.56
CA GLU A 55 -5.58 1.65 -14.86
C GLU A 55 -5.91 1.68 -16.35
N HIS A 56 -4.90 1.54 -17.23
CA HIS A 56 -5.11 1.58 -18.67
C HIS A 56 -5.57 0.25 -19.25
N HIS A 57 -5.09 -0.86 -18.70
CA HIS A 57 -5.29 -2.18 -19.29
C HIS A 57 -5.88 -3.21 -18.33
N LEU A 58 -6.07 -2.86 -17.06
CA LEU A 58 -6.45 -3.79 -15.99
C LEU A 58 -5.46 -4.95 -15.83
N ALA A 59 -4.29 -4.84 -16.42
CA ALA A 59 -3.27 -5.87 -16.29
C ALA A 59 -2.55 -5.73 -14.94
N PRO A 60 -2.22 -6.86 -14.31
CA PRO A 60 -1.45 -6.80 -13.08
C PRO A 60 -0.01 -6.39 -13.34
N PHE A 61 0.58 -5.68 -12.39
CA PHE A 61 2.01 -5.46 -12.35
C PHE A 61 2.52 -5.65 -10.92
N VAL A 62 3.78 -6.04 -10.81
CA VAL A 62 4.42 -6.29 -9.53
C VAL A 62 5.70 -5.48 -9.45
N GLY A 63 6.07 -5.14 -8.24
CA GLY A 63 7.30 -4.40 -8.01
C GLY A 63 7.60 -4.33 -6.53
N ARG A 64 8.43 -3.37 -6.17
CA ARG A 64 8.83 -3.13 -4.79
C ARG A 64 8.79 -1.66 -4.47
N ALA A 65 8.40 -1.35 -3.25
CA ALA A 65 8.40 0.02 -2.74
C ALA A 65 9.41 0.14 -1.60
N HIS A 66 10.00 1.31 -1.51
CA HIS A 66 10.90 1.67 -0.42
C HIS A 66 10.41 2.99 0.15
N ILE A 67 10.22 3.04 1.46
CA ILE A 67 9.75 4.24 2.15
C ILE A 67 10.79 4.65 3.16
N ALA A 68 11.12 5.94 3.15
CA ALA A 68 12.00 6.52 4.15
C ALA A 68 11.33 7.78 4.71
N TYR A 69 11.46 7.99 6.02
CA TYR A 69 10.99 9.22 6.64
C TYR A 69 11.88 9.58 7.82
N ILE A 70 11.82 10.86 8.20
CA ILE A 70 12.50 11.34 9.38
C ILE A 70 11.45 11.55 10.45
N PRO A 71 11.52 10.84 11.59
CA PRO A 71 10.57 11.00 12.69
C PRO A 71 10.60 12.42 13.26
N ASP A 72 9.44 12.88 13.69
CA ASP A 72 9.28 14.19 14.34
C ASP A 72 8.43 14.00 15.60
N GLY A 73 9.06 13.54 16.68
CA GLY A 73 8.45 13.33 17.98
C GLY A 73 7.72 12.01 18.13
N ARG A 74 7.28 11.40 17.05
CA ARG A 74 6.59 10.11 17.07
C ARG A 74 7.03 9.25 15.91
N VAL A 75 7.01 7.95 16.11
CA VAL A 75 7.31 6.98 15.06
C VAL A 75 6.09 6.11 14.80
N VAL A 76 5.95 5.69 13.55
CA VAL A 76 4.89 4.77 13.13
C VAL A 76 5.47 3.36 13.04
N GLY A 77 4.66 2.36 13.36
CA GLY A 77 5.11 0.98 13.24
C GLY A 77 5.50 0.63 11.80
N LEU A 78 6.58 -0.11 11.63
CA LEU A 78 7.10 -0.45 10.30
C LEU A 78 6.07 -1.18 9.45
N SER A 79 5.28 -2.08 10.06
CA SER A 79 4.22 -2.80 9.36
C SER A 79 3.13 -1.87 8.82
N LYS A 80 2.95 -0.70 9.43
CA LYS A 80 1.93 0.26 9.00
C LYS A 80 2.30 0.92 7.68
N LEU A 81 3.59 1.14 7.45
CA LEU A 81 4.06 1.66 6.16
C LEU A 81 3.78 0.68 5.02
N ALA A 82 4.01 -0.61 5.26
CA ALA A 82 3.66 -1.64 4.29
C ALA A 82 2.16 -1.67 4.01
N ARG A 83 1.32 -1.45 5.01
CA ARG A 83 -0.13 -1.41 4.84
C ARG A 83 -0.59 -0.20 4.03
N VAL A 84 0.06 0.95 4.20
CA VAL A 84 -0.22 2.14 3.38
C VAL A 84 0.08 1.85 1.91
N VAL A 85 1.21 1.23 1.62
CA VAL A 85 1.54 0.81 0.25
C VAL A 85 0.45 -0.11 -0.30
N ASP A 86 0.01 -1.07 0.49
CA ASP A 86 -1.01 -2.03 0.08
C ASP A 86 -2.35 -1.36 -0.23
N VAL A 87 -2.77 -0.40 0.59
CA VAL A 87 -4.01 0.36 0.36
C VAL A 87 -3.98 1.05 -1.00
N PHE A 88 -2.89 1.73 -1.33
CA PHE A 88 -2.77 2.41 -2.62
C PHE A 88 -2.53 1.45 -3.77
N ALA A 89 -1.84 0.33 -3.54
CA ALA A 89 -1.59 -0.66 -4.58
C ALA A 89 -2.87 -1.40 -4.99
N LYS A 90 -3.77 -1.66 -4.05
CA LYS A 90 -5.06 -2.33 -4.32
C LYS A 90 -6.09 -1.37 -4.90
N ARG A 91 -5.68 -0.64 -5.92
CA ARG A 91 -6.48 0.28 -6.72
C ARG A 91 -6.02 0.19 -8.16
N LEU A 92 -6.75 0.80 -9.07
CA LEU A 92 -6.26 0.98 -10.43
C LEU A 92 -5.21 2.08 -10.42
N GLN A 93 -3.99 1.77 -10.85
CA GLN A 93 -2.85 2.66 -10.65
C GLN A 93 -2.00 2.87 -11.89
N VAL A 94 -1.26 3.96 -11.84
CA VAL A 94 -0.06 4.21 -12.63
C VAL A 94 1.07 4.38 -11.62
N GLN A 95 2.23 3.80 -11.90
CA GLN A 95 3.33 3.74 -10.94
C GLN A 95 3.70 5.12 -10.37
N GLU A 96 3.82 6.11 -11.24
CA GLU A 96 4.21 7.45 -10.85
C GLU A 96 3.18 8.10 -9.92
N LYS A 97 1.90 7.93 -10.26
CA LYS A 97 0.81 8.46 -9.44
C LYS A 97 0.79 7.79 -8.07
N MET A 98 0.95 6.47 -8.04
CA MET A 98 0.96 5.71 -6.78
C MET A 98 2.09 6.16 -5.87
N THR A 99 3.28 6.35 -6.42
CA THR A 99 4.44 6.82 -5.66
C THR A 99 4.15 8.16 -4.99
N MET A 100 3.55 9.09 -5.72
CA MET A 100 3.20 10.40 -5.17
C MET A 100 2.11 10.32 -4.11
N GLN A 101 1.12 9.46 -4.31
CA GLN A 101 0.04 9.28 -3.34
C GLN A 101 0.55 8.73 -2.02
N ILE A 102 1.47 7.77 -2.08
CA ILE A 102 2.06 7.18 -0.87
C ILE A 102 2.89 8.24 -0.12
N ALA A 103 3.60 9.10 -0.84
CA ALA A 103 4.47 10.11 -0.24
C ALA A 103 3.72 11.25 0.45
N GLN A 104 2.50 11.47 0.05
CA GLN A 104 1.66 12.50 0.68
C GLN A 104 1.02 12.00 1.96
#